data_963375e8b218d290a7786ddc3e772be4
#
_entry.id   963375e8b218d290a7786ddc3e772be4
#
_cell.length_a   1.000
_cell.length_b   1.000
_cell.length_c   1.000
_cell.angle_alpha   90.00
_cell.angle_beta   90.00
_cell.angle_gamma   90.00
#
_symmetry.space_group_name_H-M   'P 1'
#
loop_
_entity.id
_entity.type
_entity.pdbx_description
1 polymer ?
#
loop_
_entity_poly.entity_id
_entity_poly.type
_entity_poly.pdbx_seq_one_letter_code
_entity_poly.pdbx_strand_id
1 'polypeptide(L)'
;LLPHSDLFKAAFSLPFVLFGGLLFLLLSLFFAGGAISVFVKEEKGDICQFFAGGGRYFLRFLRLFLFSLIFLGVILFLRGSGNKLISRIFLDSPNEPLVFYSKLALNLVILFLLLFVDMVFDYAKIGMVVGEKKGAFRSTLFALSFSFRNFSASFSLYLLLFLIGGAVTYGVHLLGWRVLHQSAPLLLFLVYQLYFLFRVALTLAFYSSECSLYSVRRR
;
A
#
# COMPACT_ATOMS: atom_id res chain seq x y z
N LEU A 1 3.93 32.86 -16.05
CA LEU A 1 4.28 33.47 -14.74
C LEU A 1 3.08 33.31 -13.83
N LEU A 2 3.15 32.38 -12.87
CA LEU A 2 2.12 32.19 -11.86
C LEU A 2 2.07 33.46 -10.96
N PRO A 3 0.90 33.96 -10.59
CA PRO A 3 0.83 35.10 -9.69
C PRO A 3 1.48 34.79 -8.35
N HIS A 4 2.19 35.76 -7.78
CA HIS A 4 2.96 35.63 -6.51
C HIS A 4 2.12 35.03 -5.35
N SER A 5 0.82 35.25 -5.35
CA SER A 5 -0.14 34.68 -4.37
C SER A 5 -0.22 33.16 -4.41
N ASP A 6 -0.08 32.53 -5.59
CA ASP A 6 -0.20 31.07 -5.74
C ASP A 6 1.08 30.35 -5.37
N LEU A 7 2.24 30.97 -5.62
CA LEU A 7 3.53 30.48 -5.13
C LEU A 7 3.62 30.52 -3.60
N PHE A 8 3.08 31.57 -2.97
CA PHE A 8 3.05 31.70 -1.51
C PHE A 8 2.13 30.66 -0.88
N LYS A 9 0.94 30.43 -1.44
CA LYS A 9 0.01 29.37 -1.01
C LYS A 9 0.62 27.97 -1.19
N ALA A 10 1.28 27.71 -2.29
CA ALA A 10 1.97 26.44 -2.56
C ALA A 10 3.12 26.20 -1.59
N ALA A 11 3.93 27.22 -1.26
CA ALA A 11 5.03 27.11 -0.33
C ALA A 11 4.58 26.85 1.12
N PHE A 12 3.40 27.34 1.51
CA PHE A 12 2.82 27.11 2.84
C PHE A 12 2.05 25.76 2.93
N SER A 13 1.41 25.32 1.85
CA SER A 13 0.65 24.06 1.82
C SER A 13 1.56 22.82 1.77
N LEU A 14 2.71 22.91 1.10
CA LEU A 14 3.63 21.79 0.93
C LEU A 14 4.15 21.21 2.26
N PRO A 15 4.72 22.00 3.19
CA PRO A 15 5.18 21.47 4.48
C PRO A 15 4.05 20.90 5.32
N PHE A 16 2.84 21.49 5.26
CA PHE A 16 1.69 20.98 5.98
C PHE A 16 1.21 19.62 5.45
N VAL A 17 1.18 19.44 4.13
CA VAL A 17 0.86 18.16 3.48
C VAL A 17 1.93 17.12 3.80
N LEU A 18 3.21 17.48 3.75
CA LEU A 18 4.31 16.57 4.10
C LEU A 18 4.26 16.15 5.57
N PHE A 19 4.01 17.07 6.47
CA PHE A 19 3.87 16.77 7.91
C PHE A 19 2.67 15.86 8.18
N GLY A 20 1.52 16.16 7.60
CA GLY A 20 0.31 15.34 7.72
C GLY A 20 0.53 13.93 7.13
N GLY A 21 1.17 13.83 5.99
CA GLY A 21 1.53 12.55 5.35
C GLY A 21 2.50 11.73 6.21
N LEU A 22 3.52 12.37 6.78
CA LEU A 22 4.47 11.71 7.69
C LEU A 22 3.76 11.22 8.96
N LEU A 23 2.94 12.06 9.58
CA LEU A 23 2.17 11.68 10.76
C LEU A 23 1.24 10.50 10.46
N PHE A 24 0.50 10.55 9.36
CA PHE A 24 -0.36 9.46 8.90
C PHE A 24 0.42 8.15 8.71
N LEU A 25 1.59 8.23 8.10
CA LEU A 25 2.47 7.08 7.88
C LEU A 25 2.93 6.47 9.21
N LEU A 26 3.40 7.29 10.16
CA LEU A 26 3.83 6.82 11.47
C LEU A 26 2.67 6.15 12.24
N LEU A 27 1.49 6.76 12.21
CA LEU A 27 0.28 6.19 12.82
C LEU A 27 -0.12 4.87 12.14
N SER A 28 -0.05 4.78 10.82
CA SER A 28 -0.38 3.55 10.09
C SER A 28 0.54 2.39 10.45
N LEU A 29 1.85 2.63 10.59
CA LEU A 29 2.81 1.64 11.06
C LEU A 29 2.55 1.18 12.49
N PHE A 30 2.19 2.12 13.37
CA PHE A 30 1.84 1.83 14.76
C PHE A 30 0.59 0.95 14.84
N PHE A 31 -0.47 1.34 14.14
CA PHE A 31 -1.73 0.58 14.12
C PHE A 31 -1.58 -0.79 13.45
N ALA A 32 -0.77 -0.90 12.39
CA ALA A 32 -0.45 -2.20 11.80
C ALA A 32 0.23 -3.13 12.80
N GLY A 33 1.17 -2.63 13.61
CA GLY A 33 1.81 -3.39 14.68
C GLY A 33 0.82 -3.89 15.73
N GLY A 34 -0.10 -3.03 16.14
CA GLY A 34 -1.19 -3.37 17.05
C GLY A 34 -2.11 -4.44 16.48
N ALA A 35 -2.63 -4.24 15.27
CA ALA A 35 -3.54 -5.16 14.62
C ALA A 35 -2.93 -6.55 14.40
N ILE A 36 -1.74 -6.64 13.83
CA ILE A 36 -1.06 -7.92 13.57
C ILE A 36 -0.76 -8.63 14.91
N SER A 37 -0.37 -7.90 15.97
CA SER A 37 -0.10 -8.52 17.27
C SER A 37 -1.33 -9.17 17.91
N VAL A 38 -2.52 -8.58 17.73
CA VAL A 38 -3.78 -9.12 18.20
C VAL A 38 -4.17 -10.37 17.39
N PHE A 39 -4.09 -10.30 16.05
CA PHE A 39 -4.44 -11.44 15.19
C PHE A 39 -3.52 -12.66 15.39
N VAL A 40 -2.23 -12.42 15.64
CA VAL A 40 -1.26 -13.51 15.83
C VAL A 40 -1.44 -14.23 17.18
N LYS A 41 -1.83 -13.51 18.22
CA LYS A 41 -1.93 -14.09 19.58
C LYS A 41 -3.23 -14.85 19.84
N GLU A 42 -4.23 -14.71 18.96
CA GLU A 42 -5.57 -15.34 19.10
C GLU A 42 -6.25 -15.09 20.48
N GLU A 43 -5.72 -14.18 21.27
CA GLU A 43 -6.28 -13.81 22.56
C GLU A 43 -7.45 -12.83 22.37
N LYS A 44 -8.39 -12.80 23.33
CA LYS A 44 -9.48 -11.81 23.33
C LYS A 44 -8.87 -10.42 23.20
N GLY A 45 -9.08 -9.77 22.06
CA GLY A 45 -8.44 -8.50 21.70
C GLY A 45 -8.71 -7.42 22.72
N ASP A 46 -7.76 -7.21 23.63
CA ASP A 46 -7.78 -6.11 24.59
C ASP A 46 -7.14 -4.87 23.94
N ILE A 47 -7.75 -3.71 24.15
CA ILE A 47 -7.25 -2.42 23.68
C ILE A 47 -5.82 -2.19 24.19
N CYS A 48 -5.54 -2.60 25.43
CA CYS A 48 -4.21 -2.49 26.02
C CYS A 48 -3.16 -3.32 25.25
N GLN A 49 -3.50 -4.53 24.81
CA GLN A 49 -2.64 -5.38 24.00
C GLN A 49 -2.39 -4.78 22.61
N PHE A 50 -3.41 -4.15 22.01
CA PHE A 50 -3.28 -3.47 20.72
C PHE A 50 -2.24 -2.34 20.80
N PHE A 51 -2.34 -1.45 21.79
CA PHE A 51 -1.39 -0.35 21.96
C PHE A 51 0.01 -0.84 22.36
N ALA A 52 0.09 -1.85 23.22
CA ALA A 52 1.36 -2.48 23.60
C ALA A 52 2.05 -3.13 22.38
N GLY A 53 1.29 -3.82 21.54
CA GLY A 53 1.77 -4.39 20.27
C GLY A 53 2.25 -3.32 19.31
N GLY A 54 1.47 -2.24 19.14
CA GLY A 54 1.85 -1.08 18.34
C GLY A 54 3.22 -0.53 18.77
N GLY A 55 3.40 -0.22 20.05
CA GLY A 55 4.66 0.30 20.58
C GLY A 55 5.83 -0.69 20.44
N ARG A 56 5.60 -1.99 20.72
CA ARG A 56 6.64 -3.04 20.65
C ARG A 56 7.20 -3.22 19.24
N TYR A 57 6.34 -3.17 18.20
CA TYR A 57 6.73 -3.45 16.84
C TYR A 57 6.99 -2.20 15.99
N PHE A 58 6.66 -0.99 16.48
CA PHE A 58 6.78 0.27 15.76
C PHE A 58 8.15 0.49 15.12
N LEU A 59 9.23 0.45 15.91
CA LEU A 59 10.59 0.68 15.40
C LEU A 59 11.04 -0.41 14.43
N ARG A 60 10.56 -1.65 14.60
CA ARG A 60 10.86 -2.75 13.67
C ARG A 60 10.17 -2.54 12.33
N PHE A 61 8.91 -2.10 12.36
CA PHE A 61 8.14 -1.78 11.16
C PHE A 61 8.65 -0.53 10.46
N LEU A 62 9.10 0.48 11.22
CA LEU A 62 9.74 1.66 10.66
C LEU A 62 11.02 1.30 9.88
N ARG A 63 11.88 0.44 10.43
CA ARG A 63 13.07 -0.05 9.72
C ARG A 63 12.70 -0.86 8.47
N LEU A 64 11.66 -1.68 8.55
CA LEU A 64 11.16 -2.44 7.41
C LEU A 64 10.61 -1.51 6.33
N PHE A 65 9.88 -0.47 6.72
CA PHE A 65 9.37 0.55 5.82
C PHE A 65 10.51 1.31 5.12
N LEU A 66 11.52 1.76 5.86
CA LEU A 66 12.70 2.40 5.26
C LEU A 66 13.40 1.48 4.25
N PHE A 67 13.47 0.19 4.57
CA PHE A 67 14.01 -0.81 3.66
C PHE A 67 13.13 -0.98 2.40
N SER A 68 11.81 -0.93 2.54
CA SER A 68 10.89 -1.01 1.39
C SER A 68 11.01 0.17 0.42
N LEU A 69 11.40 1.36 0.92
CA LEU A 69 11.63 2.53 0.07
C LEU A 69 12.76 2.31 -0.95
N ILE A 70 13.74 1.48 -0.63
CA ILE A 70 14.81 1.12 -1.57
C ILE A 70 14.22 0.37 -2.77
N PHE A 71 13.34 -0.62 -2.51
CA PHE A 71 12.67 -1.38 -3.57
C PHE A 71 11.74 -0.49 -4.39
N LEU A 72 11.00 0.39 -3.72
CA LEU A 72 10.16 1.38 -4.39
C LEU A 72 11.01 2.28 -5.32
N GLY A 73 12.14 2.78 -4.83
CA GLY A 73 13.09 3.59 -5.62
C GLY A 73 13.58 2.85 -6.86
N VAL A 74 13.95 1.57 -6.73
CA VAL A 74 14.37 0.72 -7.86
C VAL A 74 13.23 0.56 -8.88
N ILE A 75 12.00 0.30 -8.43
CA ILE A 75 10.85 0.13 -9.33
C ILE A 75 10.54 1.44 -10.08
N LEU A 76 10.59 2.59 -9.39
CA LEU A 76 10.39 3.89 -10.01
C LEU A 76 11.50 4.22 -11.02
N PHE A 77 12.75 3.86 -10.72
CA PHE A 77 13.87 3.99 -11.64
C PHE A 77 13.67 3.12 -12.89
N LEU A 78 13.26 1.85 -12.72
CA LEU A 78 12.95 0.94 -13.83
C LEU A 78 11.82 1.50 -14.71
N ARG A 79 10.76 2.05 -14.10
CA ARG A 79 9.68 2.73 -14.82
C ARG A 79 10.19 3.91 -15.64
N GLY A 80 10.99 4.77 -15.02
CA GLY A 80 11.56 5.96 -15.69
C GLY A 80 12.48 5.59 -16.85
N SER A 81 13.37 4.63 -16.63
CA SER A 81 14.30 4.12 -17.63
C SER A 81 13.58 3.40 -18.78
N GLY A 82 12.59 2.55 -18.46
CA GLY A 82 11.77 1.86 -19.44
C GLY A 82 10.97 2.80 -20.32
N ASN A 83 10.36 3.84 -19.74
CA ASN A 83 9.65 4.86 -20.53
C ASN A 83 10.60 5.64 -21.48
N LYS A 84 11.81 5.98 -21.01
CA LYS A 84 12.82 6.62 -21.85
C LYS A 84 13.29 5.72 -22.98
N LEU A 85 13.48 4.43 -22.69
CA LEU A 85 13.90 3.43 -23.67
C LEU A 85 12.83 3.25 -24.76
N ILE A 86 11.56 3.08 -24.38
CA ILE A 86 10.45 2.98 -25.33
C ILE A 86 10.38 4.24 -26.20
N SER A 87 10.47 5.44 -25.60
CA SER A 87 10.44 6.69 -26.35
C SER A 87 11.61 6.84 -27.33
N ARG A 88 12.80 6.26 -27.02
CA ARG A 88 13.96 6.27 -27.94
C ARG A 88 13.80 5.29 -29.09
N ILE A 89 13.34 4.06 -28.80
CA ILE A 89 13.16 3.00 -29.83
C ILE A 89 12.12 3.43 -30.87
N PHE A 90 11.08 4.14 -30.43
CA PHE A 90 9.96 4.53 -31.28
C PHE A 90 9.99 6.02 -31.69
N LEU A 91 11.18 6.67 -31.63
CA LEU A 91 11.31 8.11 -31.93
C LEU A 91 10.85 8.46 -33.34
N ASP A 92 11.14 7.59 -34.30
CA ASP A 92 10.83 7.75 -35.74
C ASP A 92 9.68 6.87 -36.22
N SER A 93 8.96 6.25 -35.29
CA SER A 93 7.89 5.30 -35.64
C SER A 93 6.57 6.04 -35.87
N PRO A 94 5.94 5.92 -37.06
CA PRO A 94 4.63 6.51 -37.35
C PRO A 94 3.48 5.80 -36.63
N ASN A 95 3.76 4.67 -35.94
CA ASN A 95 2.74 3.84 -35.27
C ASN A 95 2.50 4.29 -33.83
N GLU A 96 1.71 5.34 -33.62
CA GLU A 96 1.28 5.78 -32.28
C GLU A 96 0.64 4.66 -31.40
N PRO A 97 -0.23 3.79 -31.94
CA PRO A 97 -0.80 2.68 -31.17
C PRO A 97 0.26 1.75 -30.57
N LEU A 98 1.33 1.44 -31.30
CA LEU A 98 2.38 0.54 -30.84
C LEU A 98 3.14 1.14 -29.65
N VAL A 99 3.41 2.46 -29.67
CA VAL A 99 4.03 3.18 -28.57
C VAL A 99 3.12 3.16 -27.34
N PHE A 100 1.81 3.38 -27.54
CA PHE A 100 0.82 3.35 -26.47
C PHE A 100 0.76 1.97 -25.78
N TYR A 101 0.64 0.88 -26.56
CA TYR A 101 0.58 -0.49 -26.00
C TYR A 101 1.89 -0.88 -25.31
N SER A 102 3.03 -0.46 -25.83
CA SER A 102 4.34 -0.72 -25.20
C SER A 102 4.45 -0.03 -23.82
N LYS A 103 4.00 1.23 -23.71
CA LYS A 103 3.95 1.95 -22.44
C LYS A 103 2.91 1.35 -21.48
N LEU A 104 1.77 0.90 -22.01
CA LEU A 104 0.75 0.21 -21.22
C LEU A 104 1.29 -1.10 -20.63
N ALA A 105 1.94 -1.93 -21.46
CA ALA A 105 2.57 -3.17 -21.02
C ALA A 105 3.63 -2.92 -19.94
N LEU A 106 4.50 -1.92 -20.11
CA LEU A 106 5.45 -1.52 -19.10
C LEU A 106 4.76 -1.13 -17.78
N ASN A 107 3.71 -0.31 -17.84
CA ASN A 107 2.98 0.09 -16.64
C ASN A 107 2.29 -1.08 -15.94
N LEU A 108 1.78 -2.09 -16.68
CA LEU A 108 1.22 -3.31 -16.10
C LEU A 108 2.29 -4.14 -15.39
N VAL A 109 3.48 -4.28 -15.98
CA VAL A 109 4.62 -4.95 -15.34
C VAL A 109 5.04 -4.23 -14.06
N ILE A 110 5.13 -2.90 -14.11
CA ILE A 110 5.45 -2.09 -12.93
C ILE A 110 4.39 -2.23 -11.84
N LEU A 111 3.10 -2.21 -12.20
CA LEU A 111 2.00 -2.44 -11.27
C LEU A 111 2.11 -3.82 -10.61
N PHE A 112 2.37 -4.86 -11.38
CA PHE A 112 2.59 -6.20 -10.86
C PHE A 112 3.76 -6.25 -9.86
N LEU A 113 4.90 -5.61 -10.20
CA LEU A 113 6.06 -5.54 -9.31
C LEU A 113 5.74 -4.78 -8.01
N LEU A 114 4.99 -3.68 -8.08
CA LEU A 114 4.56 -2.92 -6.90
C LEU A 114 3.68 -3.78 -6.00
N LEU A 115 2.67 -4.46 -6.54
CA LEU A 115 1.79 -5.34 -5.78
C LEU A 115 2.56 -6.52 -5.15
N PHE A 116 3.50 -7.09 -5.90
CA PHE A 116 4.33 -8.18 -5.39
C PHE A 116 5.24 -7.74 -4.24
N VAL A 117 5.90 -6.60 -4.38
CA VAL A 117 6.76 -6.05 -3.34
C VAL A 117 5.96 -5.70 -2.10
N ASP A 118 4.80 -5.05 -2.24
CA ASP A 118 3.91 -4.70 -1.13
C ASP A 118 3.46 -5.95 -0.37
N MET A 119 3.02 -6.99 -1.09
CA MET A 119 2.68 -8.29 -0.53
C MET A 119 3.85 -8.90 0.28
N VAL A 120 5.08 -8.89 -0.27
CA VAL A 120 6.26 -9.42 0.43
C VAL A 120 6.52 -8.67 1.73
N PHE A 121 6.38 -7.34 1.72
CA PHE A 121 6.57 -6.53 2.93
C PHE A 121 5.47 -6.74 3.97
N ASP A 122 4.23 -7.02 3.58
CA ASP A 122 3.17 -7.38 4.51
C ASP A 122 3.45 -8.73 5.19
N TYR A 123 3.85 -9.76 4.44
CA TYR A 123 4.31 -11.02 5.04
C TYR A 123 5.57 -10.85 5.89
N ALA A 124 6.45 -9.90 5.58
CA ALA A 124 7.60 -9.60 6.42
C ALA A 124 7.20 -9.00 7.78
N LYS A 125 6.17 -8.12 7.82
CA LYS A 125 5.58 -7.60 9.07
C LYS A 125 5.01 -8.75 9.93
N ILE A 126 4.23 -9.64 9.31
CA ILE A 126 3.66 -10.81 9.99
C ILE A 126 4.77 -11.72 10.52
N GLY A 127 5.77 -12.02 9.70
CA GLY A 127 6.93 -12.83 10.10
C GLY A 127 7.74 -12.24 11.24
N MET A 128 7.78 -10.91 11.37
CA MET A 128 8.42 -10.23 12.51
C MET A 128 7.64 -10.42 13.82
N VAL A 129 6.31 -10.42 13.74
CA VAL A 129 5.45 -10.60 14.92
C VAL A 129 5.43 -12.07 15.35
N VAL A 130 5.18 -12.99 14.41
CA VAL A 130 5.09 -14.44 14.69
C VAL A 130 6.44 -15.05 15.10
N GLY A 131 7.50 -14.66 14.41
CA GLY A 131 8.84 -15.25 14.60
C GLY A 131 9.75 -14.48 15.54
N GLU A 132 9.29 -13.36 16.10
CA GLU A 132 10.09 -12.41 16.89
C GLU A 132 11.43 -12.02 16.24
N LYS A 133 11.53 -12.15 14.90
CA LYS A 133 12.75 -11.85 14.15
C LYS A 133 13.06 -10.36 14.23
N LYS A 134 14.25 -10.02 14.73
CA LYS A 134 14.63 -8.62 15.00
C LYS A 134 15.15 -7.86 13.78
N GLY A 135 15.56 -8.55 12.71
CA GLY A 135 16.21 -7.96 11.53
C GLY A 135 15.26 -7.76 10.34
N ALA A 136 15.16 -6.55 9.79
CA ALA A 136 14.34 -6.24 8.62
C ALA A 136 14.75 -7.08 7.40
N PHE A 137 16.05 -7.16 7.10
CA PHE A 137 16.60 -7.94 5.97
C PHE A 137 16.24 -9.43 6.06
N ARG A 138 16.47 -10.06 7.23
CA ARG A 138 16.16 -11.49 7.43
C ARG A 138 14.66 -11.76 7.33
N SER A 139 13.82 -10.85 7.81
CA SER A 139 12.36 -10.97 7.69
C SER A 139 11.91 -10.84 6.25
N THR A 140 12.47 -9.92 5.48
CA THR A 140 12.17 -9.75 4.05
C THR A 140 12.59 -10.97 3.23
N LEU A 141 13.80 -11.52 3.46
CA LEU A 141 14.24 -12.74 2.78
C LEU A 141 13.34 -13.94 3.10
N PHE A 142 12.93 -14.06 4.36
CA PHE A 142 12.01 -15.12 4.74
C PHE A 142 10.63 -14.94 4.09
N ALA A 143 10.09 -13.71 4.08
CA ALA A 143 8.83 -13.39 3.45
C ALA A 143 8.89 -13.63 1.94
N LEU A 144 10.00 -13.27 1.29
CA LEU A 144 10.23 -13.52 -0.12
C LEU A 144 10.20 -15.03 -0.43
N SER A 145 10.92 -15.84 0.33
CA SER A 145 10.91 -17.31 0.19
C SER A 145 9.51 -17.90 0.42
N PHE A 146 8.78 -17.40 1.42
CA PHE A 146 7.41 -17.82 1.70
C PHE A 146 6.46 -17.45 0.55
N SER A 147 6.55 -16.20 0.07
CA SER A 147 5.71 -15.69 -1.03
C SER A 147 5.96 -16.46 -2.34
N PHE A 148 7.20 -16.79 -2.67
CA PHE A 148 7.50 -17.63 -3.85
C PHE A 148 6.99 -19.05 -3.71
N ARG A 149 7.18 -19.66 -2.54
CA ARG A 149 6.71 -21.04 -2.30
C ARG A 149 5.19 -21.16 -2.35
N ASN A 150 4.46 -20.13 -1.95
CA ASN A 150 3.00 -20.10 -1.89
C ASN A 150 2.43 -19.02 -2.82
N PHE A 151 3.10 -18.74 -3.94
CA PHE A 151 2.80 -17.61 -4.82
C PHE A 151 1.33 -17.54 -5.22
N SER A 152 0.78 -18.64 -5.72
CA SER A 152 -0.61 -18.69 -6.20
C SER A 152 -1.61 -18.29 -5.10
N ALA A 153 -1.49 -18.86 -3.89
CA ALA A 153 -2.43 -18.58 -2.81
C ALA A 153 -2.26 -17.16 -2.24
N SER A 154 -1.01 -16.74 -2.01
CA SER A 154 -0.71 -15.41 -1.45
C SER A 154 -1.08 -14.30 -2.43
N PHE A 155 -0.70 -14.46 -3.70
CA PHE A 155 -0.96 -13.45 -4.72
C PHE A 155 -2.44 -13.37 -5.10
N SER A 156 -3.15 -14.50 -5.20
CA SER A 156 -4.60 -14.51 -5.47
C SER A 156 -5.37 -13.80 -4.36
N LEU A 157 -5.04 -14.06 -3.10
CA LEU A 157 -5.67 -13.41 -1.95
C LEU A 157 -5.40 -11.90 -1.98
N TYR A 158 -4.14 -11.52 -2.22
CA TYR A 158 -3.72 -10.12 -2.30
C TYR A 158 -4.44 -9.39 -3.45
N LEU A 159 -4.46 -10.00 -4.64
CA LEU A 159 -5.11 -9.46 -5.82
C LEU A 159 -6.62 -9.32 -5.63
N LEU A 160 -7.28 -10.31 -5.01
CA LEU A 160 -8.71 -10.26 -4.72
C LEU A 160 -9.06 -9.05 -3.85
N LEU A 161 -8.34 -8.89 -2.75
CA LEU A 161 -8.60 -7.79 -1.81
C LEU A 161 -8.25 -6.43 -2.44
N PHE A 162 -7.19 -6.37 -3.25
CA PHE A 162 -6.84 -5.18 -4.02
C PHE A 162 -7.94 -4.79 -5.02
N LEU A 163 -8.50 -5.77 -5.74
CA LEU A 163 -9.59 -5.54 -6.69
C LEU A 163 -10.88 -5.06 -5.99
N ILE A 164 -11.23 -5.68 -4.85
CA ILE A 164 -12.37 -5.25 -4.03
C ILE A 164 -12.18 -3.80 -3.58
N GLY A 165 -11.02 -3.48 -3.01
CA GLY A 165 -10.69 -2.12 -2.58
C GLY A 165 -10.71 -1.11 -3.72
N GLY A 166 -10.15 -1.49 -4.87
CA GLY A 166 -10.15 -0.69 -6.09
C GLY A 166 -11.56 -0.44 -6.64
N ALA A 167 -12.39 -1.48 -6.71
CA ALA A 167 -13.76 -1.38 -7.19
C ALA A 167 -14.62 -0.45 -6.31
N VAL A 168 -14.51 -0.59 -4.99
CA VAL A 168 -15.24 0.30 -4.06
C VAL A 168 -14.71 1.73 -4.15
N THR A 169 -13.39 1.94 -4.23
CA THR A 169 -12.79 3.28 -4.40
C THR A 169 -13.29 3.94 -5.68
N TYR A 170 -13.31 3.20 -6.79
CA TYR A 170 -13.81 3.69 -8.06
C TYR A 170 -15.32 4.01 -8.00
N GLY A 171 -16.12 3.13 -7.37
CA GLY A 171 -17.55 3.35 -7.17
C GLY A 171 -17.85 4.62 -6.37
N VAL A 172 -17.14 4.83 -5.25
CA VAL A 172 -17.29 6.04 -4.42
C VAL A 172 -16.88 7.30 -5.19
N HIS A 173 -15.80 7.22 -5.99
CA HIS A 173 -15.37 8.33 -6.82
C HIS A 173 -16.40 8.69 -7.89
N LEU A 174 -16.97 7.69 -8.57
CA LEU A 174 -18.06 7.92 -9.56
C LEU A 174 -19.30 8.51 -8.91
N LEU A 175 -19.70 8.01 -7.73
CA LEU A 175 -20.83 8.52 -6.98
C LEU A 175 -20.63 9.98 -6.58
N GLY A 176 -19.45 10.30 -6.05
CA GLY A 176 -19.08 11.66 -5.67
C GLY A 176 -19.09 12.64 -6.84
N TRP A 177 -18.50 12.23 -7.97
CA TRP A 177 -18.37 13.07 -9.16
C TRP A 177 -19.71 13.28 -9.87
N ARG A 178 -20.50 12.20 -10.10
CA ARG A 178 -21.70 12.27 -10.95
C ARG A 178 -22.97 12.67 -10.21
N VAL A 179 -23.11 12.28 -8.95
CA VAL A 179 -24.39 12.38 -8.24
C VAL A 179 -24.41 13.47 -7.19
N LEU A 180 -23.29 13.64 -6.45
CA LEU A 180 -23.28 14.44 -5.22
C LEU A 180 -22.54 15.77 -5.33
N HIS A 181 -21.82 16.02 -6.43
CA HIS A 181 -20.88 17.15 -6.56
C HIS A 181 -21.54 18.54 -6.35
N GLN A 182 -22.81 18.71 -6.65
CA GLN A 182 -23.48 20.03 -6.58
C GLN A 182 -24.71 20.07 -5.66
N SER A 183 -25.28 18.92 -5.29
CA SER A 183 -26.63 18.90 -4.71
C SER A 183 -26.65 18.65 -3.19
N ALA A 184 -25.67 18.03 -2.59
CA ALA A 184 -25.73 17.62 -1.18
C ALA A 184 -24.35 17.44 -0.52
N PRO A 185 -23.65 18.51 -0.09
CA PRO A 185 -22.32 18.43 0.49
C PRO A 185 -22.26 17.58 1.78
N LEU A 186 -23.35 17.58 2.56
CA LEU A 186 -23.42 16.79 3.79
C LEU A 186 -23.51 15.29 3.50
N LEU A 187 -24.25 14.91 2.46
CA LEU A 187 -24.36 13.52 2.03
C LEU A 187 -23.03 13.03 1.44
N LEU A 188 -22.34 13.89 0.70
CA LEU A 188 -20.98 13.60 0.20
C LEU A 188 -20.00 13.35 1.36
N PHE A 189 -20.06 14.18 2.39
CA PHE A 189 -19.26 14.01 3.61
C PHE A 189 -19.53 12.64 4.27
N LEU A 190 -20.80 12.26 4.44
CA LEU A 190 -21.17 10.96 5.03
C LEU A 190 -20.68 9.79 4.19
N VAL A 191 -20.78 9.87 2.86
CA VAL A 191 -20.25 8.83 1.96
C VAL A 191 -18.75 8.66 2.12
N TYR A 192 -17.98 9.75 2.22
CA TYR A 192 -16.54 9.66 2.45
C TYR A 192 -16.20 9.13 3.85
N GLN A 193 -17.00 9.40 4.89
CA GLN A 193 -16.80 8.81 6.22
C GLN A 193 -17.05 7.29 6.20
N LEU A 194 -18.13 6.83 5.54
CA LEU A 194 -18.40 5.40 5.36
C LEU A 194 -17.31 4.71 4.54
N TYR A 195 -16.83 5.36 3.48
CA TYR A 195 -15.71 4.86 2.71
C TYR A 195 -14.43 4.73 3.54
N PHE A 196 -14.13 5.70 4.40
CA PHE A 196 -12.99 5.64 5.32
C PHE A 196 -13.10 4.44 6.27
N LEU A 197 -14.26 4.23 6.90
CA LEU A 197 -14.52 3.08 7.77
C LEU A 197 -14.38 1.75 7.02
N PHE A 198 -14.93 1.67 5.80
CA PHE A 198 -14.76 0.51 4.94
C PHE A 198 -13.28 0.22 4.63
N ARG A 199 -12.50 1.24 4.35
CA ARG A 199 -11.07 1.10 4.06
C ARG A 199 -10.27 0.59 5.25
N VAL A 200 -10.60 1.05 6.46
CA VAL A 200 -10.03 0.52 7.70
C VAL A 200 -10.40 -0.95 7.88
N ALA A 201 -11.69 -1.30 7.72
CA ALA A 201 -12.15 -2.69 7.81
C ALA A 201 -11.46 -3.60 6.77
N LEU A 202 -11.30 -3.12 5.54
CA LEU A 202 -10.58 -3.85 4.49
C LEU A 202 -9.12 -4.11 4.87
N THR A 203 -8.43 -3.12 5.43
CA THR A 203 -7.04 -3.27 5.90
C THR A 203 -6.94 -4.31 7.02
N LEU A 204 -7.88 -4.31 7.96
CA LEU A 204 -7.94 -5.33 9.01
C LEU A 204 -8.23 -6.72 8.44
N ALA A 205 -9.13 -6.84 7.45
CA ALA A 205 -9.41 -8.09 6.75
C ALA A 205 -8.16 -8.60 6.01
N PHE A 206 -7.36 -7.70 5.42
CA PHE A 206 -6.07 -8.05 4.84
C PHE A 206 -5.16 -8.73 5.88
N TYR A 207 -4.86 -8.05 6.98
CA TYR A 207 -3.98 -8.59 8.01
C TYR A 207 -4.51 -9.90 8.61
N SER A 208 -5.82 -10.00 8.84
CA SER A 208 -6.44 -11.22 9.37
C SER A 208 -6.27 -12.41 8.42
N SER A 209 -6.58 -12.23 7.13
CA SER A 209 -6.47 -13.29 6.12
C SER A 209 -5.02 -13.71 5.85
N GLU A 210 -4.09 -12.76 5.83
CA GLU A 210 -2.67 -13.04 5.65
C GLU A 210 -2.06 -13.75 6.87
N CYS A 211 -2.43 -13.35 8.10
CA CYS A 211 -2.04 -14.04 9.32
C CYS A 211 -2.56 -15.49 9.34
N SER A 212 -3.82 -15.70 8.95
CA SER A 212 -4.42 -17.04 8.84
C SER A 212 -3.69 -17.89 7.81
N LEU A 213 -3.47 -17.36 6.59
CA LEU A 213 -2.74 -18.09 5.54
C LEU A 213 -1.31 -18.43 5.99
N TYR A 214 -0.65 -17.49 6.65
CA TYR A 214 0.70 -17.69 7.14
C TYR A 214 0.76 -18.77 8.24
N SER A 215 -0.20 -18.80 9.16
CA SER A 215 -0.26 -19.79 10.23
C SER A 215 -0.51 -21.21 9.71
N VAL A 216 -1.40 -21.37 8.72
CA VAL A 216 -1.73 -22.64 8.09
C VAL A 216 -0.56 -23.18 7.25
N ARG A 217 0.11 -22.32 6.49
CA ARG A 217 1.15 -22.74 5.54
C ARG A 217 2.56 -22.83 6.13
N ARG A 218 2.75 -22.40 7.36
CA ARG A 218 4.04 -22.52 8.07
C ARG A 218 4.24 -23.92 8.66
N ARG A 219 3.15 -24.66 8.91
CA ARG A 219 3.20 -26.06 9.35
C ARG A 219 3.59 -26.96 8.17
#